data_91af5ed4cae8b10ed63b69b895b59616
#
_entry.id   91af5ed4cae8b10ed63b69b895b59616
#
_cell.length_a   1.000
_cell.length_b   1.000
_cell.length_c   1.000
_cell.angle_alpha   90.00
_cell.angle_beta   90.00
_cell.angle_gamma   90.00
#
_symmetry.space_group_name_H-M   'P 1'
#
loop_
_entity.id
_entity.type
_entity.pdbx_description
1 polymer ?
#
loop_
_entity_poly.entity_id
_entity_poly.type
_entity_poly.pdbx_seq_one_letter_code
_entity_poly.pdbx_strand_id
1 'polypeptide(L)'
;MKTLAILNQKGGCGKTTTAINLAATLAVRGKRVLLCDLDPQGHASLGLSRGKNPEFPRTLSDALLDGGALDGCLTPISPGFDLAPSNPSLHLAEQQLHGVVDGEKRLKTVLAWIAPEYDFSILDCPPGGGVLIANALHAADEVILAVETSFYSLYGVSQLLQAIRGLAAQREIPVRALATLYDRRTGFAREILQDLSRFFGDSLYNTVIHHNVKLREAASYGLPITEYDPKAKGCRDYLALADEVLGRQAPKAPS
;
A
#
# COMPACT_ATOMS: atom_id res chain seq x y z
N MET A 1 -6.81 -14.92 3.51
CA MET A 1 -6.47 -13.47 3.37
C MET A 1 -5.45 -13.31 2.26
N LYS A 2 -5.68 -12.41 1.28
CA LYS A 2 -4.70 -12.04 0.25
C LYS A 2 -3.93 -10.79 0.71
N THR A 3 -2.60 -10.85 0.73
CA THR A 3 -1.74 -9.77 1.20
C THR A 3 -1.11 -9.03 0.01
N LEU A 4 -1.33 -7.70 -0.07
CA LEU A 4 -0.83 -6.82 -1.12
C LEU A 4 0.15 -5.82 -0.52
N ALA A 5 1.42 -5.82 -0.95
CA ALA A 5 2.41 -4.84 -0.52
C ALA A 5 2.48 -3.67 -1.52
N ILE A 6 2.32 -2.45 -1.02
CA ILE A 6 2.44 -1.24 -1.84
C ILE A 6 3.87 -0.71 -1.73
N LEU A 7 4.63 -0.80 -2.81
CA LEU A 7 6.07 -0.49 -2.81
C LEU A 7 6.44 0.62 -3.81
N ASN A 8 7.42 1.39 -3.48
CA ASN A 8 8.35 2.14 -4.34
C ASN A 8 9.44 2.77 -3.47
N GLN A 9 10.67 2.87 -3.99
CA GLN A 9 11.78 3.55 -3.31
C GLN A 9 11.62 5.07 -3.28
N LYS A 10 10.91 5.64 -4.28
CA LYS A 10 10.69 7.08 -4.38
C LYS A 10 9.67 7.55 -3.35
N GLY A 11 9.99 8.60 -2.59
CA GLY A 11 9.03 9.32 -1.77
C GLY A 11 8.02 10.08 -2.63
N GLY A 12 6.78 10.23 -2.14
CA GLY A 12 5.76 11.05 -2.81
C GLY A 12 5.10 10.44 -4.07
N CYS A 13 5.42 9.20 -4.44
CA CYS A 13 4.81 8.52 -5.61
C CYS A 13 3.40 7.97 -5.36
N GLY A 14 2.80 8.22 -4.19
CA GLY A 14 1.42 7.83 -3.88
C GLY A 14 1.25 6.47 -3.22
N LYS A 15 2.29 5.87 -2.60
CA LYS A 15 2.18 4.59 -1.86
C LYS A 15 1.10 4.64 -0.78
N THR A 16 1.27 5.48 0.21
CA THR A 16 0.34 5.65 1.34
C THR A 16 -1.07 6.02 0.87
N THR A 17 -1.17 6.94 -0.11
CA THR A 17 -2.45 7.30 -0.70
C THR A 17 -3.13 6.09 -1.35
N THR A 18 -2.35 5.24 -2.02
CA THR A 18 -2.86 4.00 -2.63
C THR A 18 -3.25 3.00 -1.56
N ALA A 19 -2.43 2.79 -0.53
CA ALA A 19 -2.71 1.86 0.55
C ALA A 19 -4.02 2.19 1.28
N ILE A 20 -4.19 3.45 1.71
CA ILE A 20 -5.41 3.93 2.38
C ILE A 20 -6.64 3.76 1.47
N ASN A 21 -6.57 4.26 0.24
CA ASN A 21 -7.76 4.34 -0.58
C ASN A 21 -8.12 3.01 -1.26
N LEU A 22 -7.14 2.14 -1.54
CA LEU A 22 -7.42 0.77 -1.96
C LEU A 22 -8.08 -0.04 -0.83
N ALA A 23 -7.57 0.06 0.40
CA ALA A 23 -8.18 -0.59 1.56
C ALA A 23 -9.64 -0.14 1.75
N ALA A 24 -9.88 1.18 1.76
CA ALA A 24 -11.22 1.74 1.91
C ALA A 24 -12.18 1.32 0.78
N THR A 25 -11.71 1.31 -0.48
CA THR A 25 -12.56 0.93 -1.62
C THR A 25 -12.83 -0.58 -1.69
N LEU A 26 -11.90 -1.42 -1.27
CA LEU A 26 -12.16 -2.86 -1.08
C LEU A 26 -13.20 -3.10 0.00
N ALA A 27 -13.16 -2.34 1.11
CA ALA A 27 -14.20 -2.41 2.16
C ALA A 27 -15.57 -1.97 1.63
N VAL A 28 -15.64 -0.90 0.84
CA VAL A 28 -16.88 -0.50 0.13
C VAL A 28 -17.39 -1.61 -0.81
N ARG A 29 -16.51 -2.44 -1.34
CA ARG A 29 -16.87 -3.64 -2.13
C ARG A 29 -17.26 -4.85 -1.27
N GLY A 30 -17.43 -4.67 0.03
CA GLY A 30 -17.88 -5.70 0.97
C GLY A 30 -16.79 -6.67 1.41
N LYS A 31 -15.51 -6.28 1.30
CA LYS A 31 -14.39 -7.07 1.79
C LYS A 31 -13.99 -6.64 3.20
N ARG A 32 -13.50 -7.60 3.99
CA ARG A 32 -12.85 -7.31 5.28
C ARG A 32 -11.38 -7.05 5.01
N VAL A 33 -10.91 -5.85 5.33
CA VAL A 33 -9.59 -5.35 4.95
C VAL A 33 -8.82 -4.87 6.17
N LEU A 34 -7.59 -5.33 6.30
CA LEU A 34 -6.60 -4.83 7.25
C LEU A 34 -5.58 -4.00 6.50
N LEU A 35 -5.38 -2.75 6.90
CA LEU A 35 -4.25 -1.93 6.49
C LEU A 35 -3.16 -2.01 7.56
N CYS A 36 -1.95 -2.43 7.18
CA CYS A 36 -0.77 -2.39 8.05
C CYS A 36 0.14 -1.23 7.61
N ASP A 37 0.36 -0.27 8.50
CA ASP A 37 1.30 0.83 8.28
C ASP A 37 2.71 0.37 8.69
N LEU A 38 3.56 0.08 7.70
CA LEU A 38 4.97 -0.34 7.90
C LEU A 38 5.96 0.82 7.79
N ASP A 39 5.48 2.05 7.58
CA ASP A 39 6.35 3.22 7.56
C ASP A 39 6.50 3.77 8.99
N PRO A 40 7.73 3.86 9.54
CA PRO A 40 7.96 4.51 10.83
C PRO A 40 7.50 5.96 10.91
N GLN A 41 7.29 6.62 9.76
CA GLN A 41 6.70 7.97 9.72
C GLN A 41 5.20 7.97 10.01
N GLY A 42 4.52 6.81 9.99
CA GLY A 42 3.13 6.65 10.37
C GLY A 42 2.15 7.44 9.48
N HIS A 43 2.49 7.63 8.21
CA HIS A 43 1.68 8.47 7.31
C HIS A 43 0.29 7.88 7.03
N ALA A 44 0.14 6.55 6.96
CA ALA A 44 -1.18 5.93 6.81
C ALA A 44 -1.98 6.07 8.10
N SER A 45 -1.32 5.91 9.25
CA SER A 45 -1.92 6.08 10.58
C SER A 45 -2.42 7.51 10.80
N LEU A 46 -1.62 8.51 10.43
CA LEU A 46 -2.01 9.91 10.47
C LEU A 46 -3.13 10.22 9.47
N GLY A 47 -3.03 9.70 8.24
CA GLY A 47 -4.00 9.90 7.16
C GLY A 47 -5.38 9.29 7.41
N LEU A 48 -5.53 8.51 8.50
CA LEU A 48 -6.79 7.90 8.95
C LEU A 48 -7.22 8.36 10.36
N SER A 49 -6.57 9.39 10.90
CA SER A 49 -6.75 9.87 12.27
C SER A 49 -8.01 10.73 12.49
N ARG A 50 -8.78 11.01 11.46
CA ARG A 50 -9.95 11.92 11.50
C ARG A 50 -9.61 13.32 12.04
N GLY A 51 -8.43 13.85 11.67
CA GLY A 51 -7.97 15.18 12.09
C GLY A 51 -7.58 15.28 13.57
N LYS A 52 -7.47 14.15 14.27
CA LYS A 52 -6.97 14.08 15.65
C LYS A 52 -5.48 13.77 15.65
N ASN A 53 -4.80 14.10 16.74
CA ASN A 53 -3.45 13.56 16.99
C ASN A 53 -3.63 12.14 17.59
N PRO A 54 -3.41 11.06 16.81
CA PRO A 54 -3.77 9.73 17.28
C PRO A 54 -2.71 9.25 18.30
N GLU A 55 -3.20 8.78 19.43
CA GLU A 55 -2.39 8.00 20.38
C GLU A 55 -2.84 6.55 20.26
N PHE A 56 -1.92 5.68 19.88
CA PHE A 56 -2.17 4.25 19.77
C PHE A 56 -1.49 3.56 20.97
N PRO A 57 -2.25 2.94 21.89
CA PRO A 57 -1.71 2.23 23.06
C PRO A 57 -0.76 1.10 22.66
N ARG A 58 -1.04 0.43 21.57
CA ARG A 58 -0.20 -0.57 20.91
C ARG A 58 -0.19 -0.34 19.40
N THR A 59 0.92 -0.66 18.78
CA THR A 59 1.15 -0.46 17.34
C THR A 59 1.70 -1.74 16.71
N LEU A 60 1.86 -1.71 15.41
CA LEU A 60 2.48 -2.81 14.67
C LEU A 60 3.90 -3.12 15.16
N SER A 61 4.64 -2.12 15.69
CA SER A 61 5.98 -2.36 16.26
C SER A 61 5.95 -3.34 17.43
N ASP A 62 4.95 -3.22 18.31
CA ASP A 62 4.80 -4.10 19.47
C ASP A 62 4.53 -5.55 19.02
N ALA A 63 3.61 -5.73 18.06
CA ALA A 63 3.31 -7.05 17.53
C ALA A 63 4.49 -7.70 16.80
N LEU A 64 5.30 -6.92 16.08
CA LEU A 64 6.50 -7.41 15.40
C LEU A 64 7.58 -7.85 16.39
N LEU A 65 7.75 -7.15 17.50
CA LEU A 65 8.73 -7.49 18.54
C LEU A 65 8.29 -8.66 19.38
N ASP A 66 7.05 -8.65 19.86
CA ASP A 66 6.49 -9.71 20.69
C ASP A 66 6.31 -11.04 19.91
N GLY A 67 6.16 -10.96 18.57
CA GLY A 67 5.83 -12.09 17.70
C GLY A 67 4.45 -12.67 17.98
N GLY A 68 3.60 -11.91 18.67
CA GLY A 68 2.24 -12.28 19.06
C GLY A 68 1.18 -11.82 18.05
N ALA A 69 -0.07 -11.98 18.44
CA ALA A 69 -1.21 -11.55 17.67
C ALA A 69 -1.30 -10.01 17.62
N LEU A 70 -1.99 -9.47 16.61
CA LEU A 70 -2.31 -8.05 16.49
C LEU A 70 -3.36 -7.57 17.50
N ASP A 71 -3.74 -8.43 18.44
CA ASP A 71 -4.73 -8.10 19.47
C ASP A 71 -4.33 -6.84 20.24
N GLY A 72 -5.26 -5.90 20.33
CA GLY A 72 -5.01 -4.59 20.94
C GLY A 72 -4.20 -3.60 20.11
N CYS A 73 -3.70 -4.00 18.92
CA CYS A 73 -3.06 -3.10 17.96
C CYS A 73 -4.04 -2.55 16.91
N LEU A 74 -5.23 -3.14 16.78
CA LEU A 74 -6.15 -2.80 15.70
C LEU A 74 -7.01 -1.58 16.05
N THR A 75 -7.16 -0.70 15.07
CA THR A 75 -8.02 0.49 15.14
C THR A 75 -9.08 0.40 14.05
N PRO A 76 -10.38 0.26 14.40
CA PRO A 76 -11.46 0.30 13.42
C PRO A 76 -11.54 1.67 12.74
N ILE A 77 -11.55 1.67 11.41
CA ILE A 77 -11.65 2.89 10.58
C ILE A 77 -13.08 3.09 10.08
N SER A 78 -13.62 2.05 9.45
CA SER A 78 -14.99 2.01 8.95
C SER A 78 -15.48 0.56 8.85
N PRO A 79 -16.75 0.29 8.58
CA PRO A 79 -17.22 -1.08 8.46
C PRO A 79 -16.41 -1.91 7.48
N GLY A 80 -15.80 -2.99 7.96
CA GLY A 80 -14.95 -3.88 7.19
C GLY A 80 -13.55 -3.35 6.90
N PHE A 81 -13.12 -2.26 7.54
CA PHE A 81 -11.79 -1.69 7.36
C PHE A 81 -11.14 -1.36 8.72
N ASP A 82 -10.07 -2.06 9.04
CA ASP A 82 -9.26 -1.86 10.23
C ASP A 82 -7.82 -1.46 9.88
N LEU A 83 -7.18 -0.74 10.79
CA LEU A 83 -5.79 -0.29 10.70
C LEU A 83 -4.96 -0.95 11.81
N ALA A 84 -3.82 -1.55 11.44
CA ALA A 84 -2.71 -1.79 12.36
C ALA A 84 -1.74 -0.61 12.24
N PRO A 85 -1.76 0.32 13.21
CA PRO A 85 -1.06 1.60 13.10
C PRO A 85 0.44 1.48 13.33
N SER A 86 1.16 2.47 12.83
CA SER A 86 2.58 2.71 13.06
C SER A 86 2.82 3.95 13.92
N ASN A 87 4.02 3.99 14.47
CA ASN A 87 4.59 5.16 15.13
C ASN A 87 6.13 5.11 15.03
N PRO A 88 6.88 6.14 15.48
CA PRO A 88 8.34 6.15 15.42
C PRO A 88 9.05 4.99 16.13
N SER A 89 8.39 4.26 17.06
CA SER A 89 8.99 3.09 17.71
C SER A 89 9.25 1.94 16.70
N LEU A 90 8.64 1.98 15.52
CA LEU A 90 8.89 1.00 14.46
C LEU A 90 10.35 1.05 13.96
N HIS A 91 11.06 2.20 14.09
CA HIS A 91 12.51 2.26 13.85
C HIS A 91 13.31 1.39 14.82
N LEU A 92 12.91 1.37 16.09
CA LEU A 92 13.56 0.51 17.09
C LEU A 92 13.28 -0.95 16.81
N ALA A 93 12.03 -1.27 16.45
CA ALA A 93 11.65 -2.61 16.03
C ALA A 93 12.46 -3.06 14.81
N GLU A 94 12.67 -2.21 13.83
CA GLU A 94 13.49 -2.48 12.65
C GLU A 94 14.92 -2.85 13.04
N GLN A 95 15.55 -2.08 13.94
CA GLN A 95 16.90 -2.36 14.43
C GLN A 95 16.99 -3.70 15.17
N GLN A 96 16.01 -4.00 16.04
CA GLN A 96 15.98 -5.24 16.80
C GLN A 96 15.76 -6.46 15.90
N LEU A 97 14.86 -6.37 14.93
CA LEU A 97 14.57 -7.45 13.99
C LEU A 97 15.76 -7.81 13.11
N HIS A 98 16.67 -6.87 12.86
CA HIS A 98 17.85 -7.09 12.00
C HIS A 98 18.81 -8.15 12.56
N GLY A 99 18.81 -8.41 13.86
CA GLY A 99 19.68 -9.38 14.52
C GLY A 99 18.99 -10.68 14.96
N VAL A 100 17.69 -10.83 14.68
CA VAL A 100 16.87 -11.95 15.14
C VAL A 100 16.71 -12.99 14.05
N VAL A 101 16.80 -14.27 14.40
CA VAL A 101 16.50 -15.38 13.47
C VAL A 101 15.07 -15.24 12.96
N ASP A 102 14.90 -15.31 11.63
CA ASP A 102 13.61 -15.09 10.95
C ASP A 102 12.97 -13.70 11.22
N GLY A 103 13.78 -12.70 11.61
CA GLY A 103 13.30 -11.34 11.83
C GLY A 103 12.61 -10.73 10.63
N GLU A 104 13.04 -11.09 9.40
CA GLU A 104 12.42 -10.68 8.14
C GLU A 104 11.09 -11.38 7.82
N LYS A 105 10.70 -12.42 8.59
CA LYS A 105 9.45 -13.16 8.40
C LYS A 105 8.42 -12.88 9.51
N ARG A 106 8.74 -11.99 10.43
CA ARG A 106 7.94 -11.73 11.62
C ARG A 106 6.51 -11.27 11.26
N LEU A 107 6.38 -10.37 10.29
CA LEU A 107 5.08 -9.89 9.83
C LEU A 107 4.21 -11.02 9.27
N LYS A 108 4.80 -11.93 8.50
CA LYS A 108 4.07 -13.09 7.98
C LYS A 108 3.50 -13.96 9.11
N THR A 109 4.26 -14.16 10.17
CA THR A 109 3.82 -14.91 11.36
C THR A 109 2.67 -14.18 12.07
N VAL A 110 2.83 -12.88 12.30
CA VAL A 110 1.80 -12.04 12.95
C VAL A 110 0.49 -12.02 12.16
N LEU A 111 0.58 -11.86 10.83
CA LEU A 111 -0.60 -11.86 9.96
C LEU A 111 -1.30 -13.22 9.86
N ALA A 112 -0.56 -14.32 10.04
CA ALA A 112 -1.16 -15.66 10.00
C ALA A 112 -2.19 -15.88 11.10
N TRP A 113 -2.02 -15.28 12.28
CA TRP A 113 -2.96 -15.38 13.39
C TRP A 113 -4.32 -14.75 13.10
N ILE A 114 -4.31 -13.61 12.35
CA ILE A 114 -5.52 -12.84 12.07
C ILE A 114 -6.10 -13.14 10.67
N ALA A 115 -5.42 -13.95 9.87
CA ALA A 115 -5.80 -14.27 8.49
C ALA A 115 -7.25 -14.75 8.31
N PRO A 116 -7.87 -15.52 9.24
CA PRO A 116 -9.26 -15.94 9.10
C PRO A 116 -10.29 -14.79 9.18
N GLU A 117 -9.90 -13.66 9.75
CA GLU A 117 -10.80 -12.53 10.00
C GLU A 117 -10.90 -11.58 8.81
N TYR A 118 -9.92 -11.59 7.88
CA TYR A 118 -9.82 -10.66 6.76
C TYR A 118 -9.78 -11.36 5.41
N ASP A 119 -10.32 -10.67 4.40
CA ASP A 119 -10.20 -11.08 3.01
C ASP A 119 -8.88 -10.58 2.40
N PHE A 120 -8.48 -9.35 2.79
CA PHE A 120 -7.26 -8.68 2.32
C PHE A 120 -6.46 -8.09 3.47
N SER A 121 -5.13 -8.10 3.31
CA SER A 121 -4.21 -7.25 4.04
C SER A 121 -3.47 -6.35 3.05
N ILE A 122 -3.45 -5.04 3.30
CA ILE A 122 -2.71 -4.04 2.52
C ILE A 122 -1.53 -3.58 3.36
N LEU A 123 -0.33 -3.63 2.82
CA LEU A 123 0.89 -3.21 3.50
C LEU A 123 1.36 -1.87 2.91
N ASP A 124 1.27 -0.78 3.68
CA ASP A 124 1.89 0.49 3.31
C ASP A 124 3.37 0.46 3.70
N CYS A 125 4.25 0.44 2.71
CA CYS A 125 5.66 0.21 2.93
C CYS A 125 6.47 1.51 2.93
N PRO A 126 7.54 1.60 3.76
CA PRO A 126 8.43 2.76 3.75
C PRO A 126 9.16 2.89 2.41
N PRO A 127 9.70 4.08 2.08
CA PRO A 127 10.63 4.23 0.98
C PRO A 127 11.97 3.57 1.32
N GLY A 128 12.60 2.91 0.36
CA GLY A 128 13.95 2.34 0.52
C GLY A 128 13.99 0.82 0.63
N GLY A 129 14.83 0.31 1.51
CA GLY A 129 15.09 -1.12 1.75
C GLY A 129 15.01 -1.43 3.24
N GLY A 130 15.61 -2.53 3.67
CA GLY A 130 15.72 -2.91 5.08
C GLY A 130 14.78 -4.06 5.48
N VAL A 131 14.80 -4.38 6.77
CA VAL A 131 14.07 -5.54 7.31
C VAL A 131 12.55 -5.37 7.24
N LEU A 132 12.04 -4.15 7.27
CA LEU A 132 10.59 -3.89 7.12
C LEU A 132 10.11 -4.21 5.70
N ILE A 133 10.89 -3.85 4.68
CA ILE A 133 10.58 -4.24 3.29
C ILE A 133 10.71 -5.76 3.11
N ALA A 134 11.73 -6.39 3.69
CA ALA A 134 11.86 -7.84 3.67
C ALA A 134 10.62 -8.51 4.32
N ASN A 135 10.17 -8.00 5.48
CA ASN A 135 8.95 -8.47 6.13
C ASN A 135 7.71 -8.33 5.24
N ALA A 136 7.55 -7.19 4.57
CA ALA A 136 6.46 -6.97 3.64
C ALA A 136 6.51 -7.98 2.48
N LEU A 137 7.68 -8.20 1.87
CA LEU A 137 7.86 -9.14 0.78
C LEU A 137 7.64 -10.60 1.20
N HIS A 138 8.09 -11.00 2.40
CA HIS A 138 7.83 -12.35 2.91
C HIS A 138 6.35 -12.60 3.20
N ALA A 139 5.60 -11.57 3.57
CA ALA A 139 4.17 -11.66 3.85
C ALA A 139 3.28 -11.51 2.59
N ALA A 140 3.75 -10.77 1.57
CA ALA A 140 2.92 -10.42 0.42
C ALA A 140 2.64 -11.60 -0.51
N ASP A 141 1.43 -11.67 -1.04
CA ASP A 141 1.05 -12.54 -2.17
C ASP A 141 1.24 -11.84 -3.52
N GLU A 142 1.22 -10.50 -3.52
CA GLU A 142 1.42 -9.67 -4.70
C GLU A 142 2.00 -8.32 -4.28
N VAL A 143 2.86 -7.75 -5.12
CA VAL A 143 3.37 -6.39 -4.96
C VAL A 143 2.66 -5.47 -5.95
N ILE A 144 2.12 -4.36 -5.44
CA ILE A 144 1.66 -3.23 -6.25
C ILE A 144 2.76 -2.17 -6.23
N LEU A 145 3.40 -1.97 -7.38
CA LEU A 145 4.43 -0.98 -7.55
C LEU A 145 3.79 0.36 -7.96
N ALA A 146 3.67 1.30 -7.01
CA ALA A 146 3.13 2.64 -7.30
C ALA A 146 4.15 3.46 -8.09
N VAL A 147 3.88 3.74 -9.36
CA VAL A 147 4.80 4.44 -10.27
C VAL A 147 4.20 5.78 -10.69
N GLU A 148 4.80 6.86 -10.20
CA GLU A 148 4.43 8.20 -10.65
C GLU A 148 4.76 8.37 -12.14
N THR A 149 3.88 9.01 -12.90
CA THR A 149 4.12 9.29 -14.33
C THR A 149 5.06 10.49 -14.51
N SER A 150 6.33 10.35 -14.08
CA SER A 150 7.39 11.35 -14.15
C SER A 150 8.69 10.80 -14.78
N PHE A 151 9.58 11.69 -15.22
CA PHE A 151 10.77 11.34 -16.00
C PHE A 151 11.69 10.27 -15.40
N TYR A 152 11.89 10.30 -14.09
CA TYR A 152 12.83 9.38 -13.42
C TYR A 152 12.19 8.03 -13.03
N SER A 153 10.92 7.81 -13.37
CA SER A 153 10.17 6.67 -12.84
C SER A 153 10.65 5.33 -13.37
N LEU A 154 10.99 5.24 -14.65
CA LEU A 154 11.42 3.98 -15.28
C LEU A 154 12.83 3.54 -14.86
N TYR A 155 13.75 4.49 -14.64
CA TYR A 155 15.13 4.15 -14.25
C TYR A 155 15.18 3.47 -12.87
N GLY A 156 14.44 3.99 -11.89
CA GLY A 156 14.36 3.42 -10.55
C GLY A 156 13.59 2.09 -10.49
N VAL A 157 12.65 1.88 -11.42
CA VAL A 157 11.82 0.66 -11.46
C VAL A 157 12.66 -0.60 -11.68
N SER A 158 13.60 -0.58 -12.63
CA SER A 158 14.44 -1.76 -12.92
C SER A 158 15.31 -2.15 -11.72
N GLN A 159 15.88 -1.18 -11.02
CA GLN A 159 16.66 -1.43 -9.80
C GLN A 159 15.77 -1.97 -8.68
N LEU A 160 14.57 -1.44 -8.53
CA LEU A 160 13.62 -1.90 -7.52
C LEU A 160 13.15 -3.33 -7.80
N LEU A 161 12.87 -3.69 -9.05
CA LEU A 161 12.53 -5.07 -9.42
C LEU A 161 13.67 -6.04 -9.12
N GLN A 162 14.92 -5.65 -9.33
CA GLN A 162 16.09 -6.45 -8.95
C GLN A 162 16.20 -6.59 -7.42
N ALA A 163 15.98 -5.51 -6.67
CA ALA A 163 15.98 -5.55 -5.21
C ALA A 163 14.85 -6.45 -4.66
N ILE A 164 13.64 -6.36 -5.21
CA ILE A 164 12.51 -7.23 -4.85
C ILE A 164 12.87 -8.70 -5.10
N ARG A 165 13.44 -9.03 -6.26
CA ARG A 165 13.88 -10.40 -6.58
C ARG A 165 14.97 -10.88 -5.62
N GLY A 166 15.93 -10.03 -5.26
CA GLY A 166 17.00 -10.35 -4.30
C GLY A 166 16.47 -10.61 -2.89
N LEU A 167 15.53 -9.78 -2.41
CA LEU A 167 14.96 -9.89 -1.08
C LEU A 167 13.90 -11.01 -0.97
N ALA A 168 13.20 -11.30 -2.05
CA ALA A 168 12.24 -12.41 -2.11
C ALA A 168 12.90 -13.79 -2.03
N ALA A 169 14.24 -13.83 -2.14
CA ALA A 169 15.24 -14.88 -1.91
C ALA A 169 14.94 -16.30 -2.45
N GLN A 170 13.70 -16.75 -2.56
CA GLN A 170 13.33 -18.10 -3.02
C GLN A 170 11.88 -18.20 -3.53
N ARG A 171 11.15 -17.08 -3.59
CA ARG A 171 9.74 -17.06 -3.97
C ARG A 171 9.51 -16.03 -5.07
N GLU A 172 8.95 -16.47 -6.19
CA GLU A 172 8.43 -15.53 -7.20
C GLU A 172 7.17 -14.85 -6.65
N ILE A 173 7.28 -13.53 -6.39
CA ILE A 173 6.13 -12.71 -5.99
C ILE A 173 5.67 -11.97 -7.24
N PRO A 174 4.41 -12.10 -7.65
CA PRO A 174 3.85 -11.29 -8.73
C PRO A 174 4.00 -9.80 -8.43
N VAL A 175 4.55 -9.03 -9.37
CA VAL A 175 4.68 -7.58 -9.27
C VAL A 175 3.85 -6.95 -10.37
N ARG A 176 2.88 -6.11 -9.97
CA ARG A 176 2.08 -5.32 -10.89
C ARG A 176 2.31 -3.85 -10.68
N ALA A 177 2.51 -3.10 -11.76
CA ALA A 177 2.69 -1.66 -11.70
C ALA A 177 1.35 -0.92 -11.73
N LEU A 178 1.23 0.13 -10.93
CA LEU A 178 0.11 1.06 -10.92
C LEU A 178 0.61 2.45 -11.27
N ALA A 179 0.16 3.00 -12.38
CA ALA A 179 0.46 4.38 -12.74
C ALA A 179 -0.29 5.36 -11.82
N THR A 180 0.46 6.25 -11.16
CA THR A 180 -0.06 7.19 -10.18
C THR A 180 0.26 8.63 -10.56
N LEU A 181 -0.46 9.59 -9.95
CA LEU A 181 -0.28 11.04 -10.15
C LEU A 181 -0.36 11.45 -11.64
N TYR A 182 -1.12 10.71 -12.43
CA TYR A 182 -1.24 10.92 -13.85
C TYR A 182 -1.99 12.21 -14.18
N ASP A 183 -1.32 13.13 -14.88
CA ASP A 183 -1.96 14.33 -15.43
C ASP A 183 -2.16 14.21 -16.94
N ARG A 184 -3.38 13.84 -17.36
CA ARG A 184 -3.74 13.67 -18.78
C ARG A 184 -3.56 14.92 -19.65
N ARG A 185 -3.43 16.10 -19.04
CA ARG A 185 -3.25 17.37 -19.76
C ARG A 185 -1.85 17.50 -20.35
N THR A 186 -0.88 16.76 -19.83
CA THR A 186 0.50 16.80 -20.29
C THR A 186 0.76 15.68 -21.31
N GLY A 187 1.41 16.03 -22.43
CA GLY A 187 1.88 15.04 -23.42
C GLY A 187 2.86 14.07 -22.80
N PHE A 188 3.74 14.61 -21.96
CA PHE A 188 4.78 13.87 -21.26
C PHE A 188 4.24 12.72 -20.37
N ALA A 189 3.19 12.96 -19.57
CA ALA A 189 2.60 11.89 -18.75
C ALA A 189 2.01 10.77 -19.62
N ARG A 190 1.50 11.08 -20.80
CA ARG A 190 1.02 10.08 -21.77
C ARG A 190 2.16 9.24 -22.33
N GLU A 191 3.30 9.84 -22.66
CA GLU A 191 4.50 9.13 -23.11
C GLU A 191 5.01 8.16 -22.04
N ILE A 192 5.13 8.63 -20.80
CA ILE A 192 5.54 7.77 -19.67
C ILE A 192 4.56 6.62 -19.46
N LEU A 193 3.25 6.84 -19.55
CA LEU A 193 2.26 5.78 -19.42
C LEU A 193 2.40 4.73 -20.54
N GLN A 194 2.70 5.15 -21.77
CA GLN A 194 2.98 4.24 -22.88
C GLN A 194 4.26 3.43 -22.63
N ASP A 195 5.31 4.06 -22.10
CA ASP A 195 6.57 3.37 -21.77
C ASP A 195 6.37 2.37 -20.63
N LEU A 196 5.57 2.71 -19.61
CA LEU A 196 5.16 1.77 -18.57
C LEU A 196 4.38 0.59 -19.16
N SER A 197 3.47 0.85 -20.09
CA SER A 197 2.71 -0.20 -20.78
C SER A 197 3.61 -1.13 -21.60
N ARG A 198 4.62 -0.59 -22.29
CA ARG A 198 5.59 -1.40 -23.03
C ARG A 198 6.47 -2.23 -22.10
N PHE A 199 6.86 -1.67 -20.96
CA PHE A 199 7.78 -2.32 -20.02
C PHE A 199 7.10 -3.42 -19.21
N PHE A 200 5.88 -3.18 -18.71
CA PHE A 200 5.17 -4.09 -17.82
C PHE A 200 4.18 -5.02 -18.55
N GLY A 201 3.72 -4.66 -19.76
CA GLY A 201 2.71 -5.43 -20.47
C GLY A 201 1.48 -5.71 -19.61
N ASP A 202 1.10 -6.97 -19.49
CA ASP A 202 -0.04 -7.44 -18.69
C ASP A 202 0.15 -7.24 -17.18
N SER A 203 1.37 -6.96 -16.74
CA SER A 203 1.68 -6.63 -15.35
C SER A 203 1.45 -5.14 -15.02
N LEU A 204 0.96 -4.32 -15.95
CA LEU A 204 0.47 -2.97 -15.65
C LEU A 204 -1.03 -3.04 -15.34
N TYR A 205 -1.47 -2.40 -14.24
CA TYR A 205 -2.89 -2.20 -14.01
C TYR A 205 -3.50 -1.34 -15.13
N ASN A 206 -4.69 -1.71 -15.61
CA ASN A 206 -5.43 -0.88 -16.57
C ASN A 206 -5.89 0.42 -15.94
N THR A 207 -6.14 0.39 -14.64
CA THR A 207 -6.50 1.55 -13.84
C THR A 207 -5.31 2.47 -13.68
N VAL A 208 -5.56 3.78 -13.86
CA VAL A 208 -4.59 4.86 -13.65
C VAL A 208 -5.11 5.79 -12.56
N ILE A 209 -4.29 6.09 -11.57
CA ILE A 209 -4.65 7.05 -10.52
C ILE A 209 -4.26 8.46 -10.96
N HIS A 210 -5.26 9.28 -11.24
CA HIS A 210 -5.05 10.64 -11.70
C HIS A 210 -4.59 11.57 -10.55
N HIS A 211 -3.81 12.57 -10.91
CA HIS A 211 -3.53 13.68 -10.00
C HIS A 211 -4.85 14.33 -9.57
N ASN A 212 -5.14 14.32 -8.27
CA ASN A 212 -6.40 14.81 -7.72
C ASN A 212 -6.16 15.50 -6.37
N VAL A 213 -6.52 16.79 -6.29
CA VAL A 213 -6.36 17.60 -5.07
C VAL A 213 -7.18 17.02 -3.92
N LYS A 214 -8.37 16.43 -4.20
CA LYS A 214 -9.23 15.84 -3.18
C LYS A 214 -8.59 14.69 -2.42
N LEU A 215 -7.66 13.95 -3.03
CA LEU A 215 -6.89 12.91 -2.32
C LEU A 215 -5.94 13.52 -1.27
N ARG A 216 -5.35 14.69 -1.55
CA ARG A 216 -4.50 15.40 -0.59
C ARG A 216 -5.32 16.02 0.52
N GLU A 217 -6.43 16.64 0.17
CA GLU A 217 -7.37 17.20 1.15
C GLU A 217 -7.88 16.09 2.09
N ALA A 218 -8.33 14.96 1.56
CA ALA A 218 -8.78 13.81 2.36
C ALA A 218 -7.74 13.38 3.40
N ALA A 219 -6.47 13.25 2.99
CA ALA A 219 -5.38 12.91 3.89
C ALA A 219 -5.19 13.97 4.99
N SER A 220 -5.34 15.27 4.68
CA SER A 220 -5.22 16.34 5.68
C SER A 220 -6.36 16.35 6.69
N TYR A 221 -7.52 15.80 6.33
CA TYR A 221 -8.66 15.60 7.23
C TYR A 221 -8.62 14.23 7.95
N GLY A 222 -7.62 13.40 7.67
CA GLY A 222 -7.49 12.07 8.25
C GLY A 222 -8.61 11.12 7.81
N LEU A 223 -9.07 11.23 6.57
CA LEU A 223 -10.17 10.44 6.00
C LEU A 223 -9.77 9.75 4.70
N PRO A 224 -10.26 8.54 4.42
CA PRO A 224 -10.17 7.98 3.08
C PRO A 224 -11.06 8.77 2.11
N ILE A 225 -10.73 8.74 0.81
CA ILE A 225 -11.48 9.49 -0.21
C ILE A 225 -12.95 9.05 -0.30
N THR A 226 -13.26 7.82 0.05
CA THR A 226 -14.61 7.26 0.07
C THR A 226 -15.53 7.95 1.08
N GLU A 227 -14.97 8.48 2.16
CA GLU A 227 -15.69 9.26 3.17
C GLU A 227 -15.59 10.76 2.90
N TYR A 228 -14.42 11.24 2.46
CA TYR A 228 -14.17 12.67 2.26
C TYR A 228 -14.95 13.24 1.06
N ASP A 229 -14.83 12.62 -0.10
CA ASP A 229 -15.55 13.01 -1.32
C ASP A 229 -15.79 11.78 -2.22
N PRO A 230 -16.90 11.05 -1.99
CA PRO A 230 -17.23 9.85 -2.78
C PRO A 230 -17.44 10.11 -4.28
N LYS A 231 -17.69 11.37 -4.66
CA LYS A 231 -17.91 11.77 -6.05
C LYS A 231 -16.61 12.21 -6.75
N ALA A 232 -15.53 12.38 -6.03
CA ALA A 232 -14.24 12.79 -6.58
C ALA A 232 -13.73 11.80 -7.63
N LYS A 233 -12.94 12.30 -8.59
CA LYS A 233 -12.29 11.46 -9.58
C LYS A 233 -11.36 10.43 -8.90
N GLY A 234 -10.60 10.85 -7.88
CA GLY A 234 -9.74 9.95 -7.13
C GLY A 234 -10.49 8.79 -6.48
N CYS A 235 -11.73 9.00 -5.99
CA CYS A 235 -12.56 7.92 -5.47
C CYS A 235 -12.94 6.93 -6.58
N ARG A 236 -13.33 7.42 -7.75
CA ARG A 236 -13.65 6.56 -8.90
C ARG A 236 -12.44 5.76 -9.39
N ASP A 237 -11.26 6.38 -9.42
CA ASP A 237 -10.02 5.71 -9.82
C ASP A 237 -9.72 4.55 -8.85
N TYR A 238 -9.82 4.75 -7.53
CA TYR A 238 -9.58 3.68 -6.56
C TYR A 238 -10.69 2.62 -6.52
N LEU A 239 -11.93 2.97 -6.79
CA LEU A 239 -13.00 1.98 -6.98
C LEU A 239 -12.72 1.09 -8.20
N ALA A 240 -12.25 1.66 -9.30
CA ALA A 240 -11.84 0.90 -10.49
C ALA A 240 -10.64 -0.01 -10.18
N LEU A 241 -9.65 0.48 -9.41
CA LEU A 241 -8.52 -0.34 -8.96
C LEU A 241 -8.99 -1.50 -8.08
N ALA A 242 -9.89 -1.24 -7.14
CA ALA A 242 -10.45 -2.30 -6.30
C ALA A 242 -11.18 -3.37 -7.12
N ASP A 243 -11.96 -2.97 -8.14
CA ASP A 243 -12.63 -3.90 -9.04
C ASP A 243 -11.61 -4.74 -9.84
N GLU A 244 -10.52 -4.12 -10.31
CA GLU A 244 -9.45 -4.83 -11.02
C GLU A 244 -8.69 -5.80 -10.10
N VAL A 245 -8.41 -5.43 -8.86
CA VAL A 245 -7.81 -6.31 -7.84
C VAL A 245 -8.71 -7.51 -7.50
N LEU A 246 -10.02 -7.32 -7.55
CA LEU A 246 -11.01 -8.39 -7.34
C LEU A 246 -11.22 -9.27 -8.57
N GLY A 247 -10.51 -9.04 -9.68
CA GLY A 247 -10.69 -9.76 -10.94
C GLY A 247 -12.01 -9.44 -11.66
N ARG A 248 -12.69 -8.36 -11.26
CA ARG A 248 -13.86 -7.83 -11.97
C ARG A 248 -13.36 -7.02 -13.15
N GLN A 249 -13.98 -7.17 -14.32
CA GLN A 249 -13.60 -6.32 -15.46
C GLN A 249 -13.89 -4.86 -15.11
N ALA A 250 -12.83 -4.07 -14.97
CA ALA A 250 -12.97 -2.62 -14.93
C ALA A 250 -13.56 -2.15 -16.26
N PRO A 251 -14.51 -1.21 -16.28
CA PRO A 251 -14.97 -0.62 -17.53
C PRO A 251 -13.74 -0.03 -18.23
N LYS A 252 -13.50 -0.46 -19.50
CA LYS A 252 -12.41 0.09 -20.31
C LYS A 252 -12.50 1.61 -20.28
N ALA A 253 -11.40 2.27 -19.94
CA ALA A 253 -11.32 3.72 -20.00
C ALA A 253 -11.70 4.15 -21.43
N PRO A 254 -12.52 5.21 -21.60
CA PRO A 254 -12.82 5.72 -22.94
C PRO A 254 -11.52 6.15 -23.60
N SER A 255 -11.32 5.66 -24.81
CA SER A 255 -10.21 5.95 -25.74
C SER A 255 -10.05 7.45 -26.00
#